data_3f5cc2d4c3fe98f7c2537cdbca65c9f9
#
_entry.id   3f5cc2d4c3fe98f7c2537cdbca65c9f9
#
_cell.length_a   1.000
_cell.length_b   1.000
_cell.length_c   1.000
_cell.angle_alpha   90.00
_cell.angle_beta   90.00
_cell.angle_gamma   90.00
#
_symmetry.space_group_name_H-M   'P 1'
#
loop_
_entity.id
_entity.type
_entity.pdbx_description
1 polymer ?
#
loop_
_entity_poly.entity_id
_entity_poly.type
_entity_poly.pdbx_seq_one_letter_code
_entity_poly.pdbx_strand_id
1 'polypeptide(L)'
;IISHNTKGSPMARGSNQKFKFTYLMKIMAEKTDDEHSLTMAQILDELGRYGVSAERKSIYDDFRDMAEFGIEIIKEQKGRETFYHIAGREFELAEVKLLIDAVQSAKFITQKKSKALIDKVKDFVSEYQAKQLQRQIFINDRVKTMNESVYYNVDDIHTAINQNRKIKFKYYKWNIDKKLVARHGGSFFTVSPWALLWDDENYYMIAFDDWDHKIKHYRVDKMMNICICEEERAGKEEFKNFDMAKYSKATFGMYHGDKTKVCIRFANHMCGVFIDRFGKDILFMKSDENFSELIV
;
A
#
# COMPACT_ATOMS: atom_id res chain seq x y z
N ILE A 1 6.80 -4.93 15.70
CA ILE A 1 5.52 -5.62 15.95
C ILE A 1 5.70 -7.06 15.50
N ILE A 2 5.73 -7.99 16.45
CA ILE A 2 6.10 -9.39 16.23
C ILE A 2 4.80 -10.19 16.07
N SER A 3 4.43 -10.52 14.84
CA SER A 3 3.38 -11.51 14.58
C SER A 3 4.01 -12.91 14.56
N HIS A 4 3.95 -13.63 15.65
CA HIS A 4 4.19 -15.08 15.67
C HIS A 4 2.94 -15.82 16.07
N ASN A 5 2.36 -16.47 15.09
CA ASN A 5 1.28 -17.44 15.25
C ASN A 5 1.88 -18.74 15.81
N THR A 6 2.01 -18.83 17.13
CA THR A 6 2.35 -20.07 17.82
C THR A 6 1.15 -20.51 18.62
N LYS A 7 0.47 -21.57 18.14
CA LYS A 7 -0.41 -22.39 18.99
C LYS A 7 0.46 -22.93 20.14
N GLY A 8 0.31 -22.31 21.32
CA GLY A 8 1.11 -22.64 22.48
C GLY A 8 0.73 -23.98 23.09
N SER A 9 1.72 -24.83 23.27
CA SER A 9 1.68 -25.90 24.27
C SER A 9 1.54 -25.29 25.68
N PRO A 10 0.90 -25.98 26.65
CA PRO A 10 0.77 -25.45 28.02
C PRO A 10 2.15 -25.32 28.65
N MET A 11 2.66 -24.09 28.76
CA MET A 11 3.89 -23.79 29.48
C MET A 11 3.68 -23.74 30.98
N ALA A 12 4.68 -24.18 31.74
CA ALA A 12 4.70 -24.17 33.19
C ALA A 12 4.40 -22.78 33.77
N ARG A 13 3.54 -22.70 34.79
CA ARG A 13 3.19 -21.47 35.51
C ARG A 13 4.47 -20.75 35.98
N GLY A 14 4.69 -19.55 35.45
CA GLY A 14 5.77 -18.65 35.90
C GLY A 14 6.83 -18.26 34.88
N SER A 15 6.87 -18.89 33.67
CA SER A 15 7.92 -18.60 32.68
C SER A 15 7.73 -17.26 31.94
N ASN A 16 6.53 -16.70 31.88
CA ASN A 16 6.17 -15.53 31.07
C ASN A 16 6.06 -14.23 31.88
N GLN A 17 6.38 -14.23 33.17
CA GLN A 17 6.26 -13.05 34.02
C GLN A 17 7.07 -11.83 33.50
N LYS A 18 8.19 -12.08 32.83
CA LYS A 18 9.01 -11.05 32.19
C LYS A 18 8.28 -10.31 31.04
N PHE A 19 7.27 -10.96 30.47
CA PHE A 19 6.48 -10.41 29.35
C PHE A 19 5.14 -9.82 29.79
N LYS A 20 4.91 -9.68 31.10
CA LYS A 20 3.65 -9.15 31.66
C LYS A 20 3.21 -7.87 30.98
N PHE A 21 4.08 -6.87 30.95
CA PHE A 21 3.81 -5.55 30.35
C PHE A 21 3.48 -5.67 28.85
N THR A 22 4.25 -6.44 28.11
CA THR A 22 4.04 -6.66 26.67
C THR A 22 2.71 -7.35 26.38
N TYR A 23 2.34 -8.38 27.19
CA TYR A 23 1.05 -9.02 27.05
C TYR A 23 -0.11 -8.10 27.44
N LEU A 24 0.06 -7.30 28.48
CA LEU A 24 -0.94 -6.31 28.88
C LEU A 24 -1.18 -5.29 27.74
N MET A 25 -0.12 -4.71 27.19
CA MET A 25 -0.23 -3.83 26.01
C MET A 25 -0.98 -4.51 24.86
N LYS A 26 -0.61 -5.75 24.57
CA LYS A 26 -1.27 -6.55 23.50
C LYS A 26 -2.75 -6.74 23.78
N ILE A 27 -3.12 -7.15 24.99
CA ILE A 27 -4.51 -7.36 25.37
C ILE A 27 -5.31 -6.08 25.24
N MET A 28 -4.79 -4.96 25.75
CA MET A 28 -5.47 -3.68 25.65
C MET A 28 -5.62 -3.23 24.20
N ALA A 29 -4.60 -3.41 23.36
CA ALA A 29 -4.65 -3.05 21.95
C ALA A 29 -5.61 -3.94 21.13
N GLU A 30 -5.66 -5.24 21.39
CA GLU A 30 -6.48 -6.19 20.62
C GLU A 30 -7.94 -6.26 21.10
N LYS A 31 -8.15 -6.18 22.43
CA LYS A 31 -9.44 -6.48 23.06
C LYS A 31 -10.25 -5.26 23.46
N THR A 32 -9.71 -4.05 23.30
CA THR A 32 -10.42 -2.82 23.67
C THR A 32 -10.38 -1.77 22.55
N ASP A 33 -11.38 -0.92 22.52
CA ASP A 33 -11.51 0.26 21.69
C ASP A 33 -12.54 1.21 22.34
N ASP A 34 -12.94 2.30 21.68
CA ASP A 34 -13.87 3.30 22.22
C ASP A 34 -15.26 2.70 22.56
N GLU A 35 -15.65 1.59 21.92
CA GLU A 35 -16.92 0.90 22.14
C GLU A 35 -16.78 -0.34 23.04
N HIS A 36 -15.58 -0.91 23.12
CA HIS A 36 -15.30 -2.16 23.83
C HIS A 36 -14.25 -1.96 24.92
N SER A 37 -14.61 -2.27 26.13
CA SER A 37 -13.79 -2.12 27.32
C SER A 37 -13.75 -3.38 28.18
N LEU A 38 -12.70 -3.58 28.94
CA LEU A 38 -12.49 -4.72 29.83
C LEU A 38 -12.54 -4.29 31.29
N THR A 39 -13.11 -5.14 32.14
CA THR A 39 -12.97 -5.01 33.60
C THR A 39 -11.59 -5.49 34.05
N MET A 40 -11.16 -5.08 35.24
CA MET A 40 -9.90 -5.55 35.82
C MET A 40 -9.86 -7.09 35.96
N ALA A 41 -10.99 -7.71 36.26
CA ALA A 41 -11.08 -9.18 36.34
C ALA A 41 -10.83 -9.85 34.98
N GLN A 42 -11.40 -9.28 33.92
CA GLN A 42 -11.19 -9.77 32.54
C GLN A 42 -9.74 -9.58 32.08
N ILE A 43 -9.11 -8.44 32.42
CA ILE A 43 -7.70 -8.20 32.11
C ILE A 43 -6.80 -9.24 32.78
N LEU A 44 -7.05 -9.55 34.05
CA LEU A 44 -6.29 -10.57 34.78
C LEU A 44 -6.51 -11.97 34.22
N ASP A 45 -7.74 -12.31 33.79
CA ASP A 45 -8.05 -13.57 33.13
C ASP A 45 -7.32 -13.70 31.77
N GLU A 46 -7.36 -12.67 30.97
CA GLU A 46 -6.62 -12.64 29.69
C GLU A 46 -5.10 -12.79 29.90
N LEU A 47 -4.51 -12.12 30.88
CA LEU A 47 -3.11 -12.32 31.24
C LEU A 47 -2.83 -13.76 31.68
N GLY A 48 -3.76 -14.35 32.44
CA GLY A 48 -3.71 -15.76 32.86
C GLY A 48 -3.62 -16.72 31.69
N ARG A 49 -4.30 -16.45 30.56
CA ARG A 49 -4.23 -17.25 29.31
C ARG A 49 -2.84 -17.24 28.70
N TYR A 50 -2.07 -16.18 28.90
CA TYR A 50 -0.65 -16.09 28.52
C TYR A 50 0.30 -16.66 29.56
N GLY A 51 -0.21 -17.28 30.64
CA GLY A 51 0.62 -17.84 31.72
C GLY A 51 1.23 -16.77 32.65
N VAL A 52 0.67 -15.56 32.65
CA VAL A 52 1.09 -14.45 33.50
C VAL A 52 0.13 -14.32 34.69
N SER A 53 0.66 -14.34 35.90
CA SER A 53 -0.08 -14.03 37.12
C SER A 53 0.22 -12.59 37.54
N ALA A 54 -0.80 -11.77 37.74
CA ALA A 54 -0.67 -10.40 38.14
C ALA A 54 -1.69 -10.01 39.22
N GLU A 55 -1.32 -9.06 40.06
CA GLU A 55 -2.21 -8.43 41.04
C GLU A 55 -2.74 -7.09 40.50
N ARG A 56 -3.96 -6.72 40.93
CA ARG A 56 -4.61 -5.45 40.50
C ARG A 56 -3.68 -4.22 40.67
N LYS A 57 -2.97 -4.13 41.79
CA LYS A 57 -2.06 -3.01 42.07
C LYS A 57 -0.96 -2.91 41.00
N SER A 58 -0.39 -4.04 40.63
CA SER A 58 0.66 -4.12 39.60
C SER A 58 0.16 -3.72 38.22
N ILE A 59 -1.13 -3.95 37.90
CA ILE A 59 -1.72 -3.51 36.60
C ILE A 59 -1.92 -1.98 36.60
N TYR A 60 -2.28 -1.37 37.72
CA TYR A 60 -2.37 0.08 37.78
C TYR A 60 -1.01 0.77 37.63
N ASP A 61 0.06 0.16 38.12
CA ASP A 61 1.42 0.65 37.90
C ASP A 61 1.79 0.52 36.44
N ASP A 62 1.49 -0.64 35.78
CA ASP A 62 1.71 -0.83 34.36
C ASP A 62 0.90 0.16 33.49
N PHE A 63 -0.33 0.51 33.87
CA PHE A 63 -1.13 1.52 33.15
C PHE A 63 -0.49 2.92 33.23
N ARG A 64 0.16 3.26 34.34
CA ARG A 64 0.91 4.50 34.48
C ARG A 64 2.13 4.51 33.58
N ASP A 65 2.87 3.39 33.55
CA ASP A 65 4.02 3.22 32.69
C ASP A 65 3.62 3.27 31.19
N MET A 66 2.44 2.71 30.83
CA MET A 66 1.87 2.83 29.50
C MET A 66 1.60 4.29 29.12
N ALA A 67 1.05 5.08 30.04
CA ALA A 67 0.77 6.50 29.78
C ALA A 67 2.08 7.30 29.57
N GLU A 68 3.15 6.99 30.28
CA GLU A 68 4.48 7.57 30.04
C GLU A 68 5.02 7.20 28.65
N PHE A 69 4.63 6.02 28.13
CA PHE A 69 4.93 5.56 26.76
C PHE A 69 4.01 6.15 25.69
N GLY A 70 3.07 7.03 26.07
CA GLY A 70 2.10 7.64 25.16
C GLY A 70 0.88 6.75 24.84
N ILE A 71 0.67 5.67 25.60
CA ILE A 71 -0.49 4.79 25.49
C ILE A 71 -1.45 5.10 26.65
N GLU A 72 -2.48 5.88 26.35
CA GLU A 72 -3.46 6.26 27.36
C GLU A 72 -4.51 5.17 27.57
N ILE A 73 -4.77 4.83 28.84
CA ILE A 73 -5.83 3.92 29.24
C ILE A 73 -6.93 4.72 29.92
N ILE A 74 -8.09 4.76 29.28
CA ILE A 74 -9.29 5.40 29.84
C ILE A 74 -9.95 4.46 30.84
N LYS A 75 -10.36 5.05 31.96
CA LYS A 75 -11.10 4.39 33.02
C LYS A 75 -12.52 4.94 33.06
N GLU A 76 -13.51 4.08 32.85
CA GLU A 76 -14.93 4.42 32.92
C GLU A 76 -15.63 3.65 34.04
N GLN A 77 -16.47 4.35 34.78
CA GLN A 77 -17.32 3.75 35.79
C GLN A 77 -18.70 3.49 35.19
N LYS A 78 -19.12 2.23 35.11
CA LYS A 78 -20.48 1.84 34.65
C LYS A 78 -21.17 1.07 35.78
N GLY A 79 -22.01 1.78 36.54
CA GLY A 79 -22.65 1.21 37.73
C GLY A 79 -21.65 0.92 38.84
N ARG A 80 -21.55 -0.36 39.26
CA ARG A 80 -20.60 -0.80 40.31
C ARG A 80 -19.28 -1.31 39.74
N GLU A 81 -19.14 -1.40 38.44
CA GLU A 81 -17.94 -1.93 37.78
C GLU A 81 -17.15 -0.83 37.09
N THR A 82 -15.86 -1.03 37.05
CA THR A 82 -14.91 -0.15 36.36
C THR A 82 -14.38 -0.86 35.12
N PHE A 83 -14.44 -0.17 34.02
CA PHE A 83 -14.00 -0.62 32.71
C PHE A 83 -12.80 0.16 32.24
N TYR A 84 -11.95 -0.47 31.46
CA TYR A 84 -10.71 0.08 30.94
C TYR A 84 -10.63 -0.16 29.45
N HIS A 85 -10.24 0.85 28.66
CA HIS A 85 -9.97 0.72 27.25
C HIS A 85 -8.80 1.63 26.84
N ILE A 86 -8.15 1.29 25.76
CA ILE A 86 -7.10 2.10 25.17
C ILE A 86 -7.72 3.30 24.43
N ALA A 87 -7.16 4.47 24.62
CA ALA A 87 -7.51 5.68 23.88
C ALA A 87 -6.40 6.07 22.90
N GLY A 88 -6.76 6.88 21.89
CA GLY A 88 -5.78 7.52 21.01
C GLY A 88 -4.95 6.52 20.21
N ARG A 89 -5.59 5.65 19.43
CA ARG A 89 -4.87 4.78 18.49
C ARG A 89 -4.12 5.60 17.44
N GLU A 90 -2.98 5.08 17.00
CA GLU A 90 -2.18 5.69 15.94
C GLU A 90 -2.97 5.87 14.63
N PHE A 91 -3.90 4.93 14.36
CA PHE A 91 -4.80 4.99 13.21
C PHE A 91 -6.26 4.92 13.64
N GLU A 92 -7.07 5.83 13.10
CA GLU A 92 -8.52 5.76 13.20
C GLU A 92 -9.07 4.64 12.31
N LEU A 93 -10.23 4.09 12.69
CA LEU A 93 -10.90 3.04 11.89
C LEU A 93 -11.16 3.46 10.45
N ALA A 94 -11.48 4.75 10.21
CA ALA A 94 -11.69 5.30 8.88
C ALA A 94 -10.41 5.27 8.03
N GLU A 95 -9.27 5.58 8.63
CA GLU A 95 -7.96 5.55 7.96
C GLU A 95 -7.56 4.11 7.60
N VAL A 96 -7.77 3.16 8.53
CA VAL A 96 -7.52 1.74 8.25
C VAL A 96 -8.43 1.22 7.12
N LYS A 97 -9.69 1.67 7.04
CA LYS A 97 -10.58 1.37 5.91
C LYS A 97 -9.99 1.86 4.58
N LEU A 98 -9.53 3.11 4.54
CA LEU A 98 -8.89 3.67 3.34
C LEU A 98 -7.63 2.90 2.92
N LEU A 99 -6.79 2.50 3.88
CA LEU A 99 -5.60 1.67 3.60
C LEU A 99 -5.99 0.31 3.00
N ILE A 100 -7.01 -0.35 3.55
CA ILE A 100 -7.52 -1.62 3.04
C ILE A 100 -8.07 -1.44 1.62
N ASP A 101 -8.86 -0.40 1.38
CA ASP A 101 -9.44 -0.11 0.06
C ASP A 101 -8.34 0.16 -0.97
N ALA A 102 -7.31 0.92 -0.61
CA ALA A 102 -6.15 1.18 -1.47
C ALA A 102 -5.41 -0.12 -1.85
N VAL A 103 -5.18 -1.03 -0.88
CA VAL A 103 -4.53 -2.32 -1.13
C VAL A 103 -5.41 -3.24 -1.99
N GLN A 104 -6.72 -3.25 -1.74
CA GLN A 104 -7.64 -4.07 -2.52
C GLN A 104 -7.82 -3.58 -3.94
N SER A 105 -7.90 -2.26 -4.16
CA SER A 105 -8.07 -1.66 -5.47
C SER A 105 -6.82 -1.76 -6.34
N ALA A 106 -5.63 -1.88 -5.75
CA ALA A 106 -4.37 -1.93 -6.47
C ALA A 106 -4.26 -3.11 -7.43
N LYS A 107 -4.19 -2.85 -8.74
CA LYS A 107 -4.07 -3.87 -9.79
C LYS A 107 -2.69 -4.52 -9.83
N PHE A 108 -1.66 -3.81 -9.40
CA PHE A 108 -0.26 -4.27 -9.45
C PHE A 108 0.12 -5.25 -8.33
N ILE A 109 -0.74 -5.47 -7.35
CA ILE A 109 -0.54 -6.42 -6.25
C ILE A 109 -1.39 -7.66 -6.51
N THR A 110 -0.81 -8.86 -6.35
CA THR A 110 -1.56 -10.12 -6.50
C THR A 110 -2.62 -10.25 -5.40
N GLN A 111 -3.66 -11.04 -5.67
CA GLN A 111 -4.73 -11.31 -4.68
C GLN A 111 -4.17 -11.88 -3.37
N LYS A 112 -3.22 -12.82 -3.46
CA LYS A 112 -2.55 -13.43 -2.30
C LYS A 112 -1.79 -12.40 -1.47
N LYS A 113 -1.02 -11.52 -2.12
CA LYS A 113 -0.26 -10.46 -1.43
C LYS A 113 -1.17 -9.39 -0.84
N SER A 114 -2.25 -9.01 -1.54
CA SER A 114 -3.26 -8.09 -1.01
C SER A 114 -3.85 -8.62 0.28
N LYS A 115 -4.27 -9.89 0.30
CA LYS A 115 -4.81 -10.53 1.52
C LYS A 115 -3.80 -10.48 2.67
N ALA A 116 -2.55 -10.85 2.42
CA ALA A 116 -1.51 -10.84 3.44
C ALA A 116 -1.21 -9.42 3.99
N LEU A 117 -1.29 -8.38 3.14
CA LEU A 117 -1.14 -6.99 3.57
C LEU A 117 -2.33 -6.52 4.39
N ILE A 118 -3.55 -6.83 3.94
CA ILE A 118 -4.79 -6.49 4.66
C ILE A 118 -4.81 -7.12 6.05
N ASP A 119 -4.40 -8.39 6.16
CA ASP A 119 -4.34 -9.07 7.46
C ASP A 119 -3.36 -8.36 8.41
N LYS A 120 -2.24 -7.81 7.92
CA LYS A 120 -1.31 -6.99 8.73
C LYS A 120 -1.89 -5.62 9.08
N VAL A 121 -2.62 -4.99 8.17
CA VAL A 121 -3.24 -3.67 8.40
C VAL A 121 -4.34 -3.76 9.46
N LYS A 122 -5.03 -4.91 9.56
CA LYS A 122 -6.02 -5.15 10.61
C LYS A 122 -5.43 -5.16 12.03
N ASP A 123 -4.12 -5.42 12.18
CA ASP A 123 -3.46 -5.38 13.49
C ASP A 123 -3.38 -3.95 14.08
N PHE A 124 -3.69 -2.90 13.29
CA PHE A 124 -3.76 -1.52 13.78
C PHE A 124 -5.05 -1.19 14.54
N VAL A 125 -6.06 -2.05 14.49
CA VAL A 125 -7.36 -1.87 15.12
C VAL A 125 -7.68 -3.01 16.09
N SER A 126 -8.76 -2.86 16.88
CA SER A 126 -9.22 -3.95 17.77
C SER A 126 -9.74 -5.15 16.97
N GLU A 127 -9.85 -6.32 17.63
CA GLU A 127 -10.49 -7.51 17.05
C GLU A 127 -11.93 -7.25 16.62
N TYR A 128 -12.65 -6.37 17.32
CA TYR A 128 -14.02 -6.00 17.04
C TYR A 128 -14.11 -5.15 15.77
N GLN A 129 -13.27 -4.13 15.68
CA GLN A 129 -13.16 -3.28 14.51
C GLN A 129 -12.66 -4.09 13.29
N ALA A 130 -11.68 -4.98 13.47
CA ALA A 130 -11.18 -5.86 12.41
C ALA A 130 -12.27 -6.78 11.81
N LYS A 131 -13.22 -7.24 12.65
CA LYS A 131 -14.38 -8.01 12.18
C LYS A 131 -15.35 -7.17 11.34
N GLN A 132 -15.53 -5.89 11.68
CA GLN A 132 -16.35 -4.97 10.88
C GLN A 132 -15.73 -4.73 9.50
N LEU A 133 -14.40 -4.61 9.43
CA LEU A 133 -13.68 -4.41 8.18
C LEU A 133 -13.85 -5.55 7.16
N GLN A 134 -14.11 -6.78 7.61
CA GLN A 134 -14.29 -7.93 6.72
C GLN A 134 -15.62 -7.92 5.95
N ARG A 135 -16.62 -7.17 6.39
CA ARG A 135 -18.02 -7.26 5.90
C ARG A 135 -18.39 -6.22 4.85
N GLN A 136 -17.57 -5.20 4.58
CA GLN A 136 -18.01 -4.00 3.88
C GLN A 136 -17.40 -3.78 2.48
N ILE A 137 -16.44 -4.58 2.03
CA ILE A 137 -15.77 -4.29 0.77
C ILE A 137 -16.07 -5.36 -0.26
N PHE A 138 -17.09 -5.09 -1.10
CA PHE A 138 -17.25 -5.72 -2.40
C PHE A 138 -16.46 -4.91 -3.43
N ILE A 139 -15.22 -5.27 -3.69
CA ILE A 139 -14.56 -4.78 -4.89
C ILE A 139 -14.92 -5.75 -6.01
N ASN A 140 -15.68 -5.25 -6.99
CA ASN A 140 -15.93 -5.96 -8.23
C ASN A 140 -14.62 -6.53 -8.76
N ASP A 141 -14.66 -7.76 -9.29
CA ASP A 141 -13.54 -8.53 -9.82
C ASP A 141 -12.55 -7.67 -10.63
N ARG A 142 -11.66 -6.96 -9.94
CA ARG A 142 -10.57 -6.27 -10.59
C ARG A 142 -9.51 -7.29 -10.98
N VAL A 143 -9.18 -7.30 -12.26
CA VAL A 143 -8.09 -8.14 -12.76
C VAL A 143 -6.79 -7.67 -12.15
N LYS A 144 -6.29 -8.43 -11.17
CA LYS A 144 -5.00 -8.18 -10.52
C LYS A 144 -3.87 -8.84 -11.32
N THR A 145 -2.66 -8.33 -11.17
CA THR A 145 -1.47 -8.97 -11.73
C THR A 145 -1.30 -10.38 -11.17
N MET A 146 -0.76 -11.26 -12.01
CA MET A 146 -0.33 -12.60 -11.58
C MET A 146 1.16 -12.65 -11.22
N ASN A 147 1.87 -11.55 -11.41
CA ASN A 147 3.29 -11.45 -11.13
C ASN A 147 3.53 -11.13 -9.65
N GLU A 148 3.88 -12.11 -8.84
CA GLU A 148 4.19 -11.93 -7.41
C GLU A 148 5.48 -11.13 -7.18
N SER A 149 6.35 -11.01 -8.17
CA SER A 149 7.63 -10.29 -8.03
C SER A 149 7.51 -8.77 -8.15
N VAL A 150 6.36 -8.22 -8.56
CA VAL A 150 6.21 -6.78 -8.79
C VAL A 150 6.64 -5.95 -7.58
N TYR A 151 6.28 -6.40 -6.39
CA TYR A 151 6.65 -5.73 -5.14
C TYR A 151 8.17 -5.63 -4.96
N TYR A 152 8.88 -6.73 -5.22
CA TYR A 152 10.35 -6.77 -5.15
C TYR A 152 10.98 -6.03 -6.32
N ASN A 153 10.37 -6.10 -7.51
CA ASN A 153 10.84 -5.37 -8.67
C ASN A 153 10.87 -3.86 -8.44
N VAL A 154 9.85 -3.32 -7.76
CA VAL A 154 9.80 -1.89 -7.38
C VAL A 154 10.95 -1.55 -6.44
N ASP A 155 11.21 -2.39 -5.44
CA ASP A 155 12.29 -2.19 -4.46
C ASP A 155 13.68 -2.29 -5.12
N ASP A 156 13.90 -3.27 -5.98
CA ASP A 156 15.14 -3.43 -6.76
C ASP A 156 15.42 -2.22 -7.65
N ILE A 157 14.37 -1.68 -8.30
CA ILE A 157 14.49 -0.48 -9.14
C ILE A 157 14.84 0.74 -8.29
N HIS A 158 14.19 0.95 -7.14
CA HIS A 158 14.54 2.02 -6.21
C HIS A 158 15.97 1.90 -5.72
N THR A 159 16.40 0.68 -5.38
CA THR A 159 17.77 0.41 -4.94
C THR A 159 18.78 0.76 -6.04
N ALA A 160 18.52 0.35 -7.28
CA ALA A 160 19.38 0.68 -8.41
C ALA A 160 19.47 2.20 -8.66
N ILE A 161 18.33 2.91 -8.55
CA ILE A 161 18.29 4.37 -8.67
C ILE A 161 19.15 5.03 -7.57
N ASN A 162 19.00 4.61 -6.33
CA ASN A 162 19.73 5.16 -5.19
C ASN A 162 21.25 4.88 -5.27
N GLN A 163 21.61 3.70 -5.77
CA GLN A 163 23.02 3.28 -5.94
C GLN A 163 23.66 3.80 -7.25
N ASN A 164 22.92 4.55 -8.06
CA ASN A 164 23.38 5.02 -9.37
C ASN A 164 23.80 3.88 -10.32
N ARG A 165 23.03 2.77 -10.37
CA ARG A 165 23.37 1.56 -11.11
C ARG A 165 22.38 1.27 -12.23
N LYS A 166 22.88 0.65 -13.32
CA LYS A 166 22.02 0.07 -14.37
C LYS A 166 21.34 -1.18 -13.84
N ILE A 167 20.26 -1.55 -14.51
CA ILE A 167 19.60 -2.83 -14.28
C ILE A 167 19.48 -3.62 -15.58
N LYS A 168 19.43 -4.96 -15.44
CA LYS A 168 19.05 -5.87 -16.52
C LYS A 168 17.85 -6.67 -16.12
N PHE A 169 16.94 -6.91 -17.07
CA PHE A 169 15.71 -7.65 -16.85
C PHE A 169 15.21 -8.27 -18.14
N LYS A 170 14.29 -9.26 -18.04
CA LYS A 170 13.52 -9.78 -19.16
C LYS A 170 12.17 -9.08 -19.20
N TYR A 171 11.71 -8.66 -20.38
CA TYR A 171 10.45 -7.96 -20.59
C TYR A 171 9.46 -8.82 -21.32
N TYR A 172 8.22 -8.89 -20.81
CA TYR A 172 7.16 -9.77 -21.32
C TYR A 172 5.99 -8.97 -21.86
N LYS A 173 5.23 -9.59 -22.79
CA LYS A 173 3.95 -9.09 -23.29
C LYS A 173 2.95 -10.23 -23.40
N TRP A 174 1.68 -9.90 -23.31
CA TRP A 174 0.62 -10.83 -23.61
C TRP A 174 0.50 -11.04 -25.12
N ASN A 175 0.26 -12.29 -25.55
CA ASN A 175 -0.17 -12.60 -26.90
C ASN A 175 -1.69 -12.82 -26.94
N ILE A 176 -2.24 -13.05 -28.15
CA ILE A 176 -3.68 -13.29 -28.36
C ILE A 176 -4.16 -14.57 -27.68
N ASP A 177 -3.28 -15.54 -27.45
CA ASP A 177 -3.57 -16.80 -26.75
C ASP A 177 -3.55 -16.64 -25.21
N LYS A 178 -3.49 -15.40 -24.71
CA LYS A 178 -3.43 -15.06 -23.28
C LYS A 178 -2.21 -15.66 -22.57
N LYS A 179 -1.08 -15.82 -23.27
CA LYS A 179 0.20 -16.28 -22.74
C LYS A 179 1.19 -15.13 -22.65
N LEU A 180 1.95 -15.10 -21.57
CA LEU A 180 3.08 -14.18 -21.43
C LEU A 180 4.24 -14.69 -22.29
N VAL A 181 4.63 -13.90 -23.27
CA VAL A 181 5.77 -14.20 -24.15
C VAL A 181 6.87 -13.16 -23.94
N ALA A 182 8.12 -13.64 -23.87
CA ALA A 182 9.26 -12.75 -23.73
C ALA A 182 9.46 -11.94 -25.02
N ARG A 183 9.77 -10.65 -24.86
CA ARG A 183 10.18 -9.80 -25.98
C ARG A 183 11.63 -10.12 -26.36
N HIS A 184 12.03 -9.80 -27.58
CA HIS A 184 13.37 -10.00 -28.12
C HIS A 184 13.92 -11.43 -27.89
N GLY A 185 13.08 -12.45 -28.08
CA GLY A 185 13.47 -13.84 -27.92
C GLY A 185 13.91 -14.23 -26.50
N GLY A 186 13.57 -13.42 -25.47
CA GLY A 186 13.95 -13.67 -24.09
C GLY A 186 15.33 -13.10 -23.68
N SER A 187 15.92 -12.28 -24.55
CA SER A 187 17.16 -11.55 -24.21
C SER A 187 16.92 -10.54 -23.08
N PHE A 188 17.96 -10.25 -22.33
CA PHE A 188 17.92 -9.21 -21.31
C PHE A 188 17.94 -7.82 -21.93
N PHE A 189 17.12 -6.93 -21.36
CA PHE A 189 17.23 -5.50 -21.56
C PHE A 189 18.17 -4.96 -20.50
N THR A 190 19.15 -4.14 -20.87
CA THR A 190 20.02 -3.41 -19.94
C THR A 190 19.76 -1.93 -20.11
N VAL A 191 19.34 -1.26 -19.04
CA VAL A 191 18.96 0.15 -19.09
C VAL A 191 19.36 0.89 -17.81
N SER A 192 19.35 2.20 -17.87
CA SER A 192 19.64 3.10 -16.75
C SER A 192 18.33 3.62 -16.14
N PRO A 193 17.85 3.10 -14.99
CA PRO A 193 16.61 3.53 -14.38
C PRO A 193 16.76 4.92 -13.76
N TRP A 194 15.83 5.84 -14.02
CA TRP A 194 15.88 7.21 -13.51
C TRP A 194 14.72 7.55 -12.58
N ALA A 195 13.55 7.01 -12.82
CA ALA A 195 12.38 7.23 -11.98
C ALA A 195 11.40 6.06 -12.02
N LEU A 196 10.58 5.97 -10.99
CA LEU A 196 9.34 5.21 -11.00
C LEU A 196 8.17 6.18 -11.03
N LEU A 197 7.25 5.95 -11.95
CA LEU A 197 6.02 6.70 -12.10
C LEU A 197 4.83 5.79 -11.80
N TRP A 198 3.88 6.32 -11.05
CA TRP A 198 2.59 5.68 -10.84
C TRP A 198 1.56 6.28 -11.80
N ASP A 199 1.03 5.50 -12.71
CA ASP A 199 -0.01 5.90 -13.65
C ASP A 199 -0.99 4.77 -13.91
N ASP A 200 -2.29 5.09 -13.94
CA ASP A 200 -3.40 4.14 -14.15
C ASP A 200 -3.25 2.83 -13.35
N GLU A 201 -2.97 2.98 -12.05
CA GLU A 201 -2.82 1.87 -11.09
C GLU A 201 -1.68 0.89 -11.41
N ASN A 202 -0.67 1.33 -12.17
CA ASN A 202 0.53 0.55 -12.50
C ASN A 202 1.79 1.36 -12.22
N TYR A 203 2.87 0.66 -11.85
CA TYR A 203 4.19 1.24 -11.83
C TYR A 203 4.83 1.18 -13.22
N TYR A 204 5.40 2.31 -13.63
CA TYR A 204 6.22 2.45 -14.82
C TYR A 204 7.61 2.90 -14.43
N MET A 205 8.62 2.16 -14.86
CA MET A 205 9.99 2.58 -14.76
C MET A 205 10.35 3.45 -15.96
N ILE A 206 10.80 4.67 -15.70
CA ILE A 206 11.36 5.56 -16.71
C ILE A 206 12.86 5.33 -16.72
N ALA A 207 13.40 4.97 -17.88
CA ALA A 207 14.81 4.59 -18.01
C ALA A 207 15.40 5.14 -19.30
N PHE A 208 16.71 5.40 -19.27
CA PHE A 208 17.50 5.68 -20.47
C PHE A 208 18.03 4.36 -21.04
N ASP A 209 17.81 4.16 -22.33
CA ASP A 209 18.31 3.02 -23.06
C ASP A 209 19.54 3.46 -23.86
N ASP A 210 20.70 2.94 -23.49
CA ASP A 210 21.98 3.29 -24.12
C ASP A 210 22.07 2.86 -25.59
N TRP A 211 21.33 1.82 -25.96
CA TRP A 211 21.36 1.32 -27.35
C TRP A 211 20.68 2.29 -28.31
N ASP A 212 19.51 2.77 -27.95
CA ASP A 212 18.74 3.68 -28.81
C ASP A 212 18.97 5.15 -28.49
N HIS A 213 19.72 5.45 -27.42
CA HIS A 213 19.89 6.80 -26.86
C HIS A 213 18.55 7.51 -26.60
N LYS A 214 17.58 6.78 -26.04
CA LYS A 214 16.22 7.28 -25.83
C LYS A 214 15.74 7.00 -24.41
N ILE A 215 14.89 7.91 -23.93
CA ILE A 215 14.10 7.66 -22.71
C ILE A 215 12.96 6.72 -23.07
N LYS A 216 12.85 5.62 -22.35
CA LYS A 216 11.81 4.60 -22.48
C LYS A 216 11.10 4.40 -21.15
N HIS A 217 9.90 3.88 -21.20
CA HIS A 217 9.18 3.46 -20.02
C HIS A 217 8.80 1.97 -20.12
N TYR A 218 8.84 1.31 -18.97
CA TYR A 218 8.57 -0.12 -18.84
C TYR A 218 7.58 -0.35 -17.72
N ARG A 219 6.51 -1.07 -17.97
CA ARG A 219 5.58 -1.50 -16.91
C ARG A 219 6.29 -2.53 -16.03
N VAL A 220 6.32 -2.26 -14.73
CA VAL A 220 7.07 -3.08 -13.77
C VAL A 220 6.47 -4.48 -13.62
N ASP A 221 5.16 -4.63 -13.79
CA ASP A 221 4.47 -5.93 -13.75
C ASP A 221 4.83 -6.86 -14.93
N LYS A 222 5.43 -6.32 -15.98
CA LYS A 222 5.93 -7.07 -17.15
C LYS A 222 7.43 -7.37 -17.08
N MET A 223 8.11 -6.88 -16.07
CA MET A 223 9.53 -7.12 -15.85
C MET A 223 9.73 -8.37 -15.00
N MET A 224 10.67 -9.21 -15.40
CA MET A 224 11.05 -10.40 -14.64
C MET A 224 12.57 -10.53 -14.59
N ASN A 225 13.08 -11.20 -13.55
CA ASN A 225 14.50 -11.44 -13.36
C ASN A 225 15.33 -10.15 -13.36
N ILE A 226 14.88 -9.16 -12.58
CA ILE A 226 15.64 -7.93 -12.41
C ILE A 226 16.94 -8.23 -11.66
N CYS A 227 18.03 -7.69 -12.20
CA CYS A 227 19.33 -7.72 -11.52
C CYS A 227 19.96 -6.32 -11.63
N ILE A 228 20.50 -5.84 -10.53
CA ILE A 228 21.28 -4.60 -10.48
C ILE A 228 22.67 -4.91 -11.06
N CYS A 229 23.14 -4.06 -11.98
CA CYS A 229 24.45 -4.20 -12.61
C CYS A 229 25.51 -3.42 -11.82
N GLU A 230 26.79 -3.72 -12.09
CA GLU A 230 27.89 -2.95 -11.52
C GLU A 230 28.16 -1.63 -12.26
N GLU A 231 27.64 -1.50 -13.49
CA GLU A 231 27.80 -0.30 -14.29
C GLU A 231 26.95 0.85 -13.76
N GLU A 232 27.52 2.05 -13.83
CA GLU A 232 26.80 3.28 -13.48
C GLU A 232 25.75 3.64 -14.54
N ARG A 233 24.72 4.35 -14.11
CA ARG A 233 23.68 4.84 -15.01
C ARG A 233 24.23 5.83 -16.02
N ALA A 234 23.74 5.74 -17.24
CA ALA A 234 23.91 6.75 -18.29
C ALA A 234 22.65 7.62 -18.45
N GLY A 235 22.70 8.63 -19.32
CA GLY A 235 21.55 9.47 -19.64
C GLY A 235 21.31 10.61 -18.64
N LYS A 236 22.32 11.03 -17.89
CA LYS A 236 22.19 12.10 -16.90
C LYS A 236 21.80 13.45 -17.52
N GLU A 237 22.34 13.76 -18.67
CA GLU A 237 22.06 15.04 -19.34
C GLU A 237 20.65 15.08 -19.91
N GLU A 238 20.13 13.93 -20.40
CA GLU A 238 18.78 13.78 -20.93
C GLU A 238 17.73 13.97 -19.82
N PHE A 239 18.07 13.58 -18.58
CA PHE A 239 17.19 13.74 -17.43
C PHE A 239 17.35 15.06 -16.67
N LYS A 240 18.40 15.84 -16.91
CA LYS A 240 18.66 17.11 -16.21
C LYS A 240 17.53 18.13 -16.36
N ASN A 241 16.91 18.17 -17.55
CA ASN A 241 15.79 19.05 -17.88
C ASN A 241 14.48 18.27 -18.11
N PHE A 242 14.42 17.02 -17.69
CA PHE A 242 13.27 16.18 -17.91
C PHE A 242 12.17 16.50 -16.89
N ASP A 243 11.08 17.09 -17.38
CA ASP A 243 9.89 17.38 -16.57
C ASP A 243 8.98 16.16 -16.51
N MET A 244 9.06 15.43 -15.41
CA MET A 244 8.28 14.22 -15.17
C MET A 244 6.76 14.49 -15.17
N ALA A 245 6.31 15.61 -14.61
CA ALA A 245 4.89 15.96 -14.55
C ALA A 245 4.36 16.25 -15.96
N LYS A 246 5.15 16.97 -16.78
CA LYS A 246 4.81 17.25 -18.16
C LYS A 246 4.83 15.99 -19.03
N TYR A 247 5.78 15.09 -18.77
CA TYR A 247 5.86 13.80 -19.47
C TYR A 247 4.67 12.91 -19.16
N SER A 248 4.30 12.76 -17.89
CA SER A 248 3.15 11.97 -17.46
C SER A 248 1.84 12.49 -18.07
N LYS A 249 1.62 13.81 -18.05
CA LYS A 249 0.42 14.42 -18.65
C LYS A 249 0.35 14.25 -20.19
N ALA A 250 1.51 14.25 -20.85
CA ALA A 250 1.58 14.15 -22.31
C ALA A 250 1.52 12.70 -22.83
N THR A 251 1.65 11.70 -21.94
CA THR A 251 1.70 10.29 -22.33
C THR A 251 0.45 9.58 -21.84
N PHE A 252 -0.55 9.46 -22.68
CA PHE A 252 -1.82 8.81 -22.33
C PHE A 252 -1.63 7.30 -22.11
N GLY A 253 -1.91 6.84 -20.88
CA GLY A 253 -1.73 5.43 -20.52
C GLY A 253 -0.32 4.91 -20.74
N MET A 254 0.68 5.80 -20.73
CA MET A 254 2.11 5.50 -20.98
C MET A 254 2.36 4.79 -22.35
N TYR A 255 1.52 5.06 -23.34
CA TYR A 255 1.82 4.68 -24.72
C TYR A 255 2.73 5.71 -25.38
N HIS A 256 3.80 5.22 -26.02
CA HIS A 256 4.72 6.07 -26.77
C HIS A 256 4.21 6.28 -28.20
N GLY A 257 4.22 7.53 -28.67
CA GLY A 257 3.80 7.89 -30.02
C GLY A 257 4.12 9.36 -30.30
N ASP A 258 3.89 9.78 -31.54
CA ASP A 258 3.99 11.18 -31.92
C ASP A 258 2.85 12.00 -31.27
N LYS A 259 3.20 13.18 -30.76
CA LYS A 259 2.21 14.05 -30.15
C LYS A 259 1.29 14.62 -31.24
N THR A 260 0.00 14.36 -31.10
CA THR A 260 -1.04 14.86 -31.99
C THR A 260 -2.10 15.56 -31.17
N LYS A 261 -2.52 16.73 -31.62
CA LYS A 261 -3.64 17.46 -31.01
C LYS A 261 -4.95 16.73 -31.40
N VAL A 262 -5.73 16.38 -30.41
CA VAL A 262 -7.03 15.75 -30.61
C VAL A 262 -8.12 16.70 -30.13
N CYS A 263 -9.07 17.02 -31.04
CA CYS A 263 -10.28 17.74 -30.69
C CYS A 263 -11.38 16.73 -30.32
N ILE A 264 -11.91 16.84 -29.12
CA ILE A 264 -12.97 15.98 -28.60
C ILE A 264 -14.22 16.83 -28.42
N ARG A 265 -15.31 16.50 -29.13
CA ARG A 265 -16.63 17.06 -28.92
C ARG A 265 -17.42 16.21 -27.94
N PHE A 266 -17.99 16.82 -26.94
CA PHE A 266 -18.68 16.13 -25.84
C PHE A 266 -19.93 16.89 -25.40
N ALA A 267 -20.90 16.18 -24.80
CA ALA A 267 -22.09 16.79 -24.23
C ALA A 267 -21.75 17.56 -22.94
N ASN A 268 -22.32 18.75 -22.76
CA ASN A 268 -21.99 19.67 -21.66
C ASN A 268 -22.11 19.04 -20.27
N HIS A 269 -23.00 18.08 -20.06
CA HIS A 269 -23.12 17.36 -18.76
C HIS A 269 -21.92 16.48 -18.44
N MET A 270 -21.04 16.22 -19.40
CA MET A 270 -19.82 15.42 -19.21
C MET A 270 -18.60 16.27 -18.82
N CYS A 271 -18.74 17.58 -18.63
CA CYS A 271 -17.62 18.46 -18.26
C CYS A 271 -16.81 17.92 -17.08
N GLY A 272 -17.49 17.37 -16.05
CA GLY A 272 -16.84 16.80 -14.87
C GLY A 272 -15.85 15.69 -15.22
N VAL A 273 -16.20 14.80 -16.15
CA VAL A 273 -15.33 13.69 -16.59
C VAL A 273 -14.03 14.21 -17.17
N PHE A 274 -14.09 15.28 -17.95
CA PHE A 274 -12.88 15.87 -18.56
C PHE A 274 -12.07 16.69 -17.55
N ILE A 275 -12.73 17.37 -16.63
CA ILE A 275 -12.03 18.06 -15.52
C ILE A 275 -11.32 17.07 -14.62
N ASP A 276 -11.96 15.95 -14.27
CA ASP A 276 -11.35 14.89 -13.45
C ASP A 276 -10.14 14.25 -14.17
N ARG A 277 -10.18 14.14 -15.49
CA ARG A 277 -9.10 13.52 -16.28
C ARG A 277 -7.95 14.47 -16.58
N PHE A 278 -8.23 15.71 -16.94
CA PHE A 278 -7.23 16.65 -17.47
C PHE A 278 -6.95 17.85 -16.56
N GLY A 279 -7.69 17.98 -15.48
CA GLY A 279 -7.58 19.08 -14.52
C GLY A 279 -8.47 20.29 -14.88
N LYS A 280 -8.59 21.22 -13.92
CA LYS A 280 -9.45 22.41 -14.05
C LYS A 280 -8.95 23.45 -15.07
N ASP A 281 -7.68 23.38 -15.42
CA ASP A 281 -7.03 24.34 -16.34
C ASP A 281 -7.32 24.07 -17.82
N ILE A 282 -8.08 22.98 -18.10
CA ILE A 282 -8.46 22.63 -19.47
C ILE A 282 -9.45 23.65 -20.02
N LEU A 283 -9.23 24.07 -21.27
CA LEU A 283 -10.11 25.01 -21.94
C LEU A 283 -11.23 24.29 -22.68
N PHE A 284 -12.47 24.58 -22.31
CA PHE A 284 -13.65 24.17 -23.05
C PHE A 284 -14.08 25.27 -24.00
N MET A 285 -14.29 24.90 -25.25
CA MET A 285 -14.88 25.77 -26.27
C MET A 285 -16.34 25.38 -26.47
N LYS A 286 -17.28 26.28 -26.19
CA LYS A 286 -18.70 26.04 -26.41
C LYS A 286 -18.97 25.89 -27.90
N SER A 287 -19.46 24.71 -28.32
CA SER A 287 -19.81 24.44 -29.72
C SER A 287 -21.29 24.83 -30.00
N ASP A 288 -22.20 24.45 -29.09
CA ASP A 288 -23.61 24.81 -29.12
C ASP A 288 -24.24 24.75 -27.70
N GLU A 289 -25.58 24.80 -27.57
CA GLU A 289 -26.27 24.77 -26.27
C GLU A 289 -26.03 23.46 -25.51
N ASN A 290 -25.84 22.34 -26.19
CA ASN A 290 -25.74 20.99 -25.62
C ASN A 290 -24.31 20.40 -25.67
N PHE A 291 -23.42 20.95 -26.49
CA PHE A 291 -22.09 20.39 -26.74
C PHE A 291 -20.99 21.43 -26.58
N SER A 292 -19.87 20.97 -26.11
CA SER A 292 -18.61 21.69 -26.06
C SER A 292 -17.49 20.85 -26.68
N GLU A 293 -16.38 21.51 -26.97
CA GLU A 293 -15.18 20.91 -27.52
C GLU A 293 -13.98 21.23 -26.63
N LEU A 294 -13.01 20.31 -26.61
CA LEU A 294 -11.72 20.54 -25.99
C LEU A 294 -10.60 20.03 -26.90
N ILE A 295 -9.42 20.60 -26.77
CA ILE A 295 -8.21 20.16 -27.47
C ILE A 295 -7.26 19.60 -26.43
N VAL A 296 -6.82 18.36 -26.61
CA VAL A 296 -5.84 17.66 -25.80
C VAL A 296 -4.65 17.23 -26.62
#